data_f63e235d1b8cf63595c5a9c5cf6b5a3c
#
_entry.id   f63e235d1b8cf63595c5a9c5cf6b5a3c
#
_cell.length_a   1.000
_cell.length_b   1.000
_cell.length_c   1.000
_cell.angle_alpha   90.00
_cell.angle_beta   90.00
_cell.angle_gamma   90.00
#
_symmetry.space_group_name_H-M   'P 1'
#
loop_
_entity.id
_entity.type
_entity.pdbx_description
1 polymer ?
#
loop_
_entity_poly.entity_id
_entity_poly.type
_entity_poly.pdbx_seq_one_letter_code
_entity_poly.pdbx_strand_id
1 'polypeptide(L)'
;LKSKLIQPLFVSESISSKQPLESLPGQFLFSKDLLIEEIELLLNLGIKTIALFPNIPESLKDADGTNALDEKNFICKLVSEIKDRYPEVVLITDVALDPYTVSGHDGIIKNDVVDNDLTLEALKKMAVNLAEAGSDIIAPSDMMDGRIGVIRGALEQSGNKDTIILSYSAKYSSNFYGPFRDAIGSKKAEGISKANYQMDKRNIEEALKEAELDLQEGCLLYTSDA
;
A
#
# COMPACT_ATOMS: atom_id res chain seq x y z
N LEU A 1 4.61 22.99 -10.19
CA LEU A 1 5.41 22.04 -9.42
C LEU A 1 4.55 21.28 -8.41
N LYS A 2 3.63 21.97 -7.68
CA LYS A 2 2.77 21.37 -6.64
C LYS A 2 1.88 20.23 -7.15
N SER A 3 1.38 20.32 -8.37
CA SER A 3 0.56 19.28 -9.02
C SER A 3 1.29 17.97 -9.31
N LYS A 4 2.61 17.93 -9.11
CA LYS A 4 3.44 16.73 -9.27
C LYS A 4 3.86 16.11 -7.93
N LEU A 5 3.45 16.71 -6.81
CA LEU A 5 3.77 16.19 -5.49
C LEU A 5 2.74 15.12 -5.10
N ILE A 6 3.21 14.07 -4.49
CA ILE A 6 2.39 13.03 -3.84
C ILE A 6 2.59 13.19 -2.34
N GLN A 7 1.51 13.37 -1.60
CA GLN A 7 1.57 13.47 -0.14
C GLN A 7 1.21 12.12 0.48
N PRO A 8 2.14 11.44 1.18
CA PRO A 8 1.80 10.28 1.97
C PRO A 8 1.04 10.69 3.24
N LEU A 9 -0.04 9.99 3.55
CA LEU A 9 -0.84 10.19 4.76
C LEU A 9 -1.08 8.85 5.45
N PHE A 10 -0.89 8.82 6.77
CA PHE A 10 -1.09 7.65 7.61
C PHE A 10 -2.39 7.80 8.40
N VAL A 11 -3.23 6.77 8.40
CA VAL A 11 -4.56 6.83 9.00
C VAL A 11 -4.87 5.58 9.83
N SER A 12 -5.57 5.76 10.95
CA SER A 12 -6.08 4.65 11.75
C SER A 12 -7.50 4.91 12.22
N GLU A 13 -8.31 3.85 12.25
CA GLU A 13 -9.66 3.88 12.83
C GLU A 13 -9.65 3.78 14.37
N SER A 14 -8.53 3.40 14.98
CA SER A 14 -8.41 3.19 16.42
C SER A 14 -8.13 4.46 17.23
N ILE A 15 -7.93 5.59 16.56
CA ILE A 15 -7.62 6.87 17.22
C ILE A 15 -8.65 7.94 16.86
N SER A 16 -8.80 8.92 17.76
CA SER A 16 -9.69 10.08 17.59
C SER A 16 -8.93 11.41 17.49
N SER A 17 -7.61 11.37 17.34
CA SER A 17 -6.74 12.54 17.33
C SER A 17 -5.67 12.44 16.25
N LYS A 18 -4.95 13.54 16.02
CA LYS A 18 -3.72 13.58 15.23
C LYS A 18 -2.55 13.29 16.17
N GLN A 19 -1.78 12.24 15.88
CA GLN A 19 -0.66 11.80 16.70
C GLN A 19 0.65 11.94 15.93
N PRO A 20 1.70 12.55 16.48
CA PRO A 20 2.99 12.63 15.80
C PRO A 20 3.61 11.23 15.69
N LEU A 21 4.24 10.96 14.55
CA LEU A 21 5.04 9.75 14.34
C LEU A 21 6.48 10.05 14.77
N GLU A 22 6.90 9.52 15.92
CA GLU A 22 8.23 9.80 16.49
C GLU A 22 9.37 9.37 15.54
N SER A 23 9.18 8.26 14.84
CA SER A 23 10.15 7.73 13.87
C SER A 23 10.17 8.48 12.53
N LEU A 24 9.14 9.30 12.24
CA LEU A 24 9.01 10.14 11.04
C LEU A 24 8.73 11.60 11.42
N PRO A 25 9.74 12.38 11.84
CA PRO A 25 9.53 13.75 12.29
C PRO A 25 8.78 14.61 11.26
N GLY A 26 7.72 15.29 11.71
CA GLY A 26 6.86 16.10 10.85
C GLY A 26 5.72 15.32 10.16
N GLN A 27 5.67 14.01 10.30
CA GLN A 27 4.54 13.18 9.86
C GLN A 27 3.64 12.81 11.05
N PHE A 28 2.39 12.49 10.72
CA PHE A 28 1.36 12.22 11.73
C PHE A 28 0.52 11.01 11.34
N LEU A 29 0.06 10.28 12.34
CA LEU A 29 -1.05 9.34 12.22
C LEU A 29 -2.35 10.11 12.48
N PHE A 30 -3.28 10.03 11.55
CA PHE A 30 -4.55 10.75 11.60
C PHE A 30 -5.70 9.84 11.97
N SER A 31 -6.67 10.37 12.73
CA SER A 31 -8.03 9.83 12.72
C SER A 31 -8.70 10.16 11.39
N LYS A 32 -9.78 9.43 11.06
CA LYS A 32 -10.52 9.65 9.81
C LYS A 32 -10.91 11.13 9.60
N ASP A 33 -11.53 11.74 10.60
CA ASP A 33 -12.06 13.11 10.47
C ASP A 33 -10.93 14.13 10.27
N LEU A 34 -9.85 14.02 11.02
CA LEU A 34 -8.69 14.89 10.88
C LEU A 34 -7.90 14.64 9.58
N LEU A 35 -7.95 13.43 9.02
CA LEU A 35 -7.41 13.16 7.69
C LEU A 35 -8.19 13.93 6.62
N ILE A 36 -9.51 13.95 6.72
CA ILE A 36 -10.38 14.69 5.79
C ILE A 36 -10.07 16.19 5.83
N GLU A 37 -9.88 16.77 7.03
CA GLU A 37 -9.46 18.16 7.19
C GLU A 37 -8.07 18.43 6.59
N GLU A 38 -7.11 17.51 6.77
CA GLU A 38 -5.77 17.62 6.16
C GLU A 38 -5.83 17.58 4.64
N ILE A 39 -6.69 16.72 4.05
CA ILE A 39 -6.91 16.68 2.60
C ILE A 39 -7.41 18.03 2.08
N GLU A 40 -8.34 18.68 2.77
CA GLU A 40 -8.84 20.00 2.39
C GLU A 40 -7.72 21.06 2.42
N LEU A 41 -6.86 21.03 3.43
CA LEU A 41 -5.70 21.91 3.50
C LEU A 41 -4.72 21.66 2.33
N LEU A 42 -4.46 20.41 1.97
CA LEU A 42 -3.60 20.04 0.84
C LEU A 42 -4.18 20.52 -0.50
N LEU A 43 -5.49 20.37 -0.71
CA LEU A 43 -6.17 20.87 -1.89
C LEU A 43 -6.04 22.40 -2.01
N ASN A 44 -6.22 23.13 -0.92
CA ASN A 44 -6.01 24.58 -0.87
C ASN A 44 -4.56 24.99 -1.20
N LEU A 45 -3.59 24.13 -0.90
CA LEU A 45 -2.18 24.31 -1.28
C LEU A 45 -1.91 23.92 -2.74
N GLY A 46 -2.86 23.30 -3.44
CA GLY A 46 -2.74 22.81 -4.81
C GLY A 46 -2.07 21.44 -4.93
N ILE A 47 -2.03 20.66 -3.85
CA ILE A 47 -1.58 19.25 -3.83
C ILE A 47 -2.82 18.39 -3.93
N LYS A 48 -2.93 17.59 -5.00
CA LYS A 48 -4.12 16.79 -5.32
C LYS A 48 -3.88 15.28 -5.24
N THR A 49 -2.62 14.85 -5.23
CA THR A 49 -2.29 13.43 -5.21
C THR A 49 -1.87 12.99 -3.80
N ILE A 50 -2.55 12.00 -3.28
CA ILE A 50 -2.39 11.49 -1.92
C ILE A 50 -2.12 9.99 -1.97
N ALA A 51 -1.07 9.55 -1.28
CA ALA A 51 -0.81 8.14 -1.03
C ALA A 51 -1.29 7.78 0.39
N LEU A 52 -2.24 6.86 0.50
CA LEU A 52 -2.93 6.53 1.73
C LEU A 52 -2.37 5.23 2.31
N PHE A 53 -1.90 5.29 3.55
CA PHE A 53 -1.33 4.16 4.29
C PHE A 53 -2.11 3.88 5.58
N PRO A 54 -2.71 2.68 5.73
CA PRO A 54 -3.44 2.33 6.94
C PRO A 54 -2.52 1.89 8.07
N ASN A 55 -2.90 2.25 9.30
CA ASN A 55 -2.41 1.63 10.53
C ASN A 55 -3.56 0.84 11.14
N ILE A 56 -3.52 -0.47 10.97
CA ILE A 56 -4.61 -1.38 11.36
C ILE A 56 -4.46 -1.79 12.83
N PRO A 57 -5.55 -1.72 13.62
CA PRO A 57 -5.53 -2.18 15.00
C PRO A 57 -5.14 -3.67 15.11
N GLU A 58 -4.37 -4.03 16.13
CA GLU A 58 -3.92 -5.41 16.36
C GLU A 58 -5.08 -6.43 16.43
N SER A 59 -6.25 -6.00 16.92
CA SER A 59 -7.45 -6.84 17.01
C SER A 59 -8.05 -7.22 15.66
N LEU A 60 -7.66 -6.55 14.58
CA LEU A 60 -8.11 -6.80 13.21
C LEU A 60 -7.04 -7.47 12.34
N LYS A 61 -5.87 -7.76 12.91
CA LYS A 61 -4.82 -8.50 12.23
C LYS A 61 -4.95 -9.99 12.47
N ASP A 62 -4.64 -10.78 11.46
CA ASP A 62 -4.55 -12.24 11.55
C ASP A 62 -3.37 -12.79 10.74
N ALA A 63 -3.26 -14.10 10.60
CA ALA A 63 -2.14 -14.73 9.89
C ALA A 63 -2.18 -14.45 8.37
N ASP A 64 -3.38 -14.32 7.81
CA ASP A 64 -3.61 -14.24 6.36
C ASP A 64 -3.97 -12.82 5.90
N GLY A 65 -4.06 -11.84 6.82
CA GLY A 65 -4.41 -10.46 6.51
C GLY A 65 -5.86 -10.31 6.01
N THR A 66 -6.80 -11.12 6.54
CA THR A 66 -8.16 -11.22 5.99
C THR A 66 -8.93 -9.90 6.01
N ASN A 67 -8.61 -8.98 6.91
CA ASN A 67 -9.21 -7.65 6.93
C ASN A 67 -8.94 -6.87 5.64
N ALA A 68 -7.79 -7.07 4.98
CA ALA A 68 -7.49 -6.45 3.68
C ALA A 68 -8.44 -6.93 2.57
N LEU A 69 -9.02 -8.13 2.71
CA LEU A 69 -9.84 -8.79 1.70
C LEU A 69 -11.33 -8.48 1.85
N ASP A 70 -11.73 -7.80 2.92
CA ASP A 70 -13.11 -7.35 3.14
C ASP A 70 -13.37 -6.05 2.38
N GLU A 71 -14.29 -6.08 1.42
CA GLU A 71 -14.72 -4.89 0.65
C GLU A 71 -15.30 -3.76 1.54
N LYS A 72 -15.69 -4.09 2.78
CA LYS A 72 -16.25 -3.16 3.76
C LYS A 72 -15.26 -2.77 4.85
N ASN A 73 -13.99 -3.04 4.67
CA ASN A 73 -12.97 -2.62 5.62
C ASN A 73 -12.89 -1.09 5.74
N PHE A 74 -12.16 -0.63 6.76
CA PHE A 74 -12.02 0.80 7.04
C PHE A 74 -11.47 1.59 5.85
N ILE A 75 -10.45 1.07 5.15
CA ILE A 75 -9.79 1.78 4.04
C ILE A 75 -10.70 1.88 2.83
N CYS A 76 -11.41 0.83 2.44
CA CYS A 76 -12.36 0.89 1.32
C CYS A 76 -13.45 1.94 1.60
N LYS A 77 -14.02 1.98 2.82
CA LYS A 77 -14.99 3.00 3.21
C LYS A 77 -14.41 4.41 3.17
N LEU A 78 -13.18 4.58 3.65
CA LEU A 78 -12.50 5.88 3.66
C LEU A 78 -12.20 6.37 2.24
N VAL A 79 -11.72 5.50 1.35
CA VAL A 79 -11.49 5.80 -0.07
C VAL A 79 -12.78 6.29 -0.73
N SER A 80 -13.90 5.56 -0.54
CA SER A 80 -15.21 5.95 -1.08
C SER A 80 -15.66 7.31 -0.54
N GLU A 81 -15.55 7.55 0.78
CA GLU A 81 -15.90 8.83 1.39
C GLU A 81 -15.06 10.01 0.86
N ILE A 82 -13.75 9.81 0.66
CA ILE A 82 -12.86 10.83 0.10
C ILE A 82 -13.27 11.15 -1.34
N LYS A 83 -13.51 10.14 -2.16
CA LYS A 83 -13.88 10.32 -3.57
C LYS A 83 -15.26 10.97 -3.73
N ASP A 84 -16.22 10.64 -2.87
CA ASP A 84 -17.53 11.30 -2.86
C ASP A 84 -17.44 12.78 -2.49
N ARG A 85 -16.55 13.13 -1.55
CA ARG A 85 -16.40 14.51 -1.05
C ARG A 85 -15.47 15.37 -1.91
N TYR A 86 -14.41 14.78 -2.44
CA TYR A 86 -13.35 15.44 -3.20
C TYR A 86 -13.00 14.64 -4.47
N PRO A 87 -13.87 14.64 -5.49
CA PRO A 87 -13.67 13.84 -6.71
C PRO A 87 -12.40 14.22 -7.49
N GLU A 88 -11.85 15.42 -7.27
CA GLU A 88 -10.61 15.89 -7.89
C GLU A 88 -9.32 15.37 -7.24
N VAL A 89 -9.42 14.73 -6.07
CA VAL A 89 -8.27 14.08 -5.42
C VAL A 89 -7.91 12.83 -6.18
N VAL A 90 -6.64 12.66 -6.49
CA VAL A 90 -6.06 11.43 -7.01
C VAL A 90 -5.58 10.60 -5.82
N LEU A 91 -6.23 9.47 -5.58
CA LEU A 91 -5.90 8.55 -4.50
C LEU A 91 -5.01 7.41 -4.99
N ILE A 92 -3.88 7.26 -4.32
CA ILE A 92 -2.99 6.10 -4.42
C ILE A 92 -3.21 5.26 -3.16
N THR A 93 -3.51 3.98 -3.33
CA THR A 93 -3.64 3.04 -2.22
C THR A 93 -2.58 1.94 -2.31
N ASP A 94 -1.92 1.71 -1.20
CA ASP A 94 -0.93 0.64 -1.07
C ASP A 94 -1.60 -0.73 -1.10
N VAL A 95 -0.96 -1.70 -1.75
CA VAL A 95 -1.39 -3.10 -1.80
C VAL A 95 -0.27 -3.99 -1.31
N ALA A 96 -0.33 -4.31 -0.03
CA ALA A 96 0.55 -5.24 0.68
C ALA A 96 -0.14 -5.70 1.96
N LEU A 97 0.20 -6.86 2.47
CA LEU A 97 -0.48 -7.44 3.64
C LEU A 97 0.17 -7.09 4.98
N ASP A 98 1.34 -6.47 5.00
CA ASP A 98 2.08 -6.23 6.26
C ASP A 98 1.35 -5.34 7.28
N PRO A 99 0.47 -4.37 6.93
CA PRO A 99 -0.36 -3.69 7.91
C PRO A 99 -1.44 -4.58 8.53
N TYR A 100 -1.82 -5.67 7.86
CA TYR A 100 -2.97 -6.54 8.18
C TYR A 100 -2.57 -7.88 8.78
N THR A 101 -1.30 -8.28 8.67
CA THR A 101 -0.81 -9.54 9.21
C THR A 101 -0.19 -9.39 10.60
N VAL A 102 -0.40 -10.36 11.47
CA VAL A 102 0.27 -10.42 12.79
C VAL A 102 1.76 -10.64 12.67
N SER A 103 2.22 -11.21 11.57
CA SER A 103 3.65 -11.44 11.28
C SER A 103 4.38 -10.18 10.82
N GLY A 104 3.66 -9.16 10.31
CA GLY A 104 4.25 -7.99 9.67
C GLY A 104 4.94 -8.27 8.34
N HIS A 105 4.66 -9.43 7.73
CA HIS A 105 5.10 -9.74 6.37
C HIS A 105 4.11 -9.26 5.33
N ASP A 106 4.63 -8.91 4.14
CA ASP A 106 3.86 -8.38 3.01
C ASP A 106 2.98 -9.46 2.34
N GLY A 107 3.13 -10.72 2.75
CA GLY A 107 2.38 -11.85 2.22
C GLY A 107 2.05 -12.93 3.24
N ILE A 108 1.34 -13.95 2.80
CA ILE A 108 0.85 -15.08 3.59
C ILE A 108 2.00 -16.07 3.84
N ILE A 109 2.19 -16.45 5.11
CA ILE A 109 3.23 -17.40 5.50
C ILE A 109 2.67 -18.82 5.47
N LYS A 110 3.39 -19.73 4.79
CA LYS A 110 3.14 -21.16 4.78
C LYS A 110 4.45 -21.92 4.87
N ASN A 111 4.55 -22.90 5.76
CA ASN A 111 5.77 -23.69 5.98
C ASN A 111 7.01 -22.80 6.23
N ASP A 112 6.88 -21.78 7.06
CA ASP A 112 7.94 -20.83 7.44
C ASP A 112 8.54 -20.02 6.27
N VAL A 113 7.82 -19.86 5.17
CA VAL A 113 8.16 -18.97 4.06
C VAL A 113 6.93 -18.16 3.63
N VAL A 114 7.14 -17.01 3.01
CA VAL A 114 6.05 -16.29 2.34
C VAL A 114 5.71 -17.04 1.07
N ASP A 115 4.47 -17.52 0.98
CA ASP A 115 3.95 -18.25 -0.18
C ASP A 115 3.49 -17.25 -1.24
N ASN A 116 4.19 -17.23 -2.38
CA ASN A 116 3.93 -16.32 -3.47
C ASN A 116 2.50 -16.46 -4.01
N ASP A 117 2.10 -17.67 -4.36
CA ASP A 117 0.84 -17.91 -5.09
C ASP A 117 -0.38 -17.63 -4.21
N LEU A 118 -0.36 -18.01 -2.93
CA LEU A 118 -1.42 -17.66 -1.98
C LEU A 118 -1.49 -16.16 -1.78
N THR A 119 -0.33 -15.49 -1.73
CA THR A 119 -0.28 -14.03 -1.57
C THR A 119 -0.85 -13.33 -2.80
N LEU A 120 -0.54 -13.77 -4.02
CA LEU A 120 -1.09 -13.21 -5.25
C LEU A 120 -2.63 -13.20 -5.26
N GLU A 121 -3.28 -14.28 -4.79
CA GLU A 121 -4.74 -14.33 -4.70
C GLU A 121 -5.32 -13.31 -3.71
N ALA A 122 -4.63 -13.09 -2.58
CA ALA A 122 -5.00 -12.06 -1.61
C ALA A 122 -4.82 -10.64 -2.18
N LEU A 123 -3.65 -10.35 -2.76
CA LEU A 123 -3.36 -9.04 -3.35
C LEU A 123 -4.32 -8.68 -4.49
N LYS A 124 -4.65 -9.65 -5.34
CA LYS A 124 -5.66 -9.51 -6.39
C LYS A 124 -7.00 -9.05 -5.82
N LYS A 125 -7.48 -9.72 -4.77
CA LYS A 125 -8.75 -9.38 -4.11
C LYS A 125 -8.70 -8.00 -3.48
N MET A 126 -7.64 -7.68 -2.75
CA MET A 126 -7.42 -6.38 -2.13
C MET A 126 -7.40 -5.25 -3.18
N ALA A 127 -6.67 -5.43 -4.27
CA ALA A 127 -6.56 -4.44 -5.34
C ALA A 127 -7.92 -4.13 -5.99
N VAL A 128 -8.72 -5.17 -6.27
CA VAL A 128 -10.08 -4.99 -6.83
C VAL A 128 -10.97 -4.24 -5.84
N ASN A 129 -10.98 -4.62 -4.56
CA ASN A 129 -11.80 -3.93 -3.54
C ASN A 129 -11.44 -2.43 -3.45
N LEU A 130 -10.15 -2.09 -3.46
CA LEU A 130 -9.70 -0.70 -3.41
C LEU A 130 -10.06 0.10 -4.67
N ALA A 131 -9.97 -0.52 -5.85
CA ALA A 131 -10.37 0.10 -7.11
C ALA A 131 -11.89 0.32 -7.16
N GLU A 132 -12.70 -0.66 -6.73
CA GLU A 132 -14.17 -0.53 -6.62
C GLU A 132 -14.58 0.52 -5.59
N ALA A 133 -13.79 0.72 -4.53
CA ALA A 133 -13.98 1.81 -3.58
C ALA A 133 -13.67 3.20 -4.15
N GLY A 134 -13.00 3.28 -5.31
CA GLY A 134 -12.70 4.53 -6.01
C GLY A 134 -11.22 4.95 -6.00
N SER A 135 -10.29 4.06 -5.65
CA SER A 135 -8.85 4.36 -5.78
C SER A 135 -8.48 4.56 -7.25
N ASP A 136 -7.81 5.66 -7.56
CA ASP A 136 -7.36 5.97 -8.93
C ASP A 136 -6.10 5.17 -9.31
N ILE A 137 -5.25 4.90 -8.32
CA ILE A 137 -3.96 4.23 -8.49
C ILE A 137 -3.81 3.15 -7.43
N ILE A 138 -3.58 1.92 -7.88
CA ILE A 138 -3.23 0.79 -7.02
C ILE A 138 -1.71 0.65 -7.01
N ALA A 139 -1.11 0.59 -5.82
CA ALA A 139 0.34 0.63 -5.65
C ALA A 139 0.88 -0.63 -4.94
N PRO A 140 1.08 -1.76 -5.67
CA PRO A 140 1.63 -2.98 -5.08
C PRO A 140 3.06 -2.77 -4.58
N SER A 141 3.27 -2.99 -3.27
CA SER A 141 4.55 -2.80 -2.61
C SER A 141 5.11 -4.09 -1.95
N ASP A 142 4.48 -5.22 -2.22
CA ASP A 142 4.70 -6.50 -1.57
C ASP A 142 5.92 -7.29 -2.08
N MET A 143 6.33 -7.09 -3.34
CA MET A 143 7.43 -7.79 -4.03
C MET A 143 7.19 -9.28 -4.36
N MET A 144 5.92 -9.70 -4.47
CA MET A 144 5.62 -11.04 -5.00
C MET A 144 5.83 -11.10 -6.52
N ASP A 145 6.34 -12.21 -7.01
CA ASP A 145 6.60 -12.43 -8.44
C ASP A 145 5.28 -12.57 -9.22
N GLY A 146 5.16 -11.86 -10.37
CA GLY A 146 3.97 -11.87 -11.22
C GLY A 146 2.76 -11.08 -10.70
N ARG A 147 2.91 -10.32 -9.59
CA ARG A 147 1.79 -9.60 -8.95
C ARG A 147 1.14 -8.56 -9.85
N ILE A 148 1.92 -7.87 -10.66
CA ILE A 148 1.40 -6.81 -11.53
C ILE A 148 0.47 -7.40 -12.58
N GLY A 149 0.87 -8.48 -13.25
CA GLY A 149 0.05 -9.16 -14.24
C GLY A 149 -1.25 -9.71 -13.65
N VAL A 150 -1.18 -10.33 -12.48
CA VAL A 150 -2.36 -10.87 -11.77
C VAL A 150 -3.32 -9.74 -11.37
N ILE A 151 -2.83 -8.64 -10.80
CA ILE A 151 -3.64 -7.49 -10.42
C ILE A 151 -4.24 -6.82 -11.66
N ARG A 152 -3.45 -6.58 -12.73
CA ARG A 152 -3.96 -5.98 -13.96
C ARG A 152 -5.08 -6.81 -14.55
N GLY A 153 -4.89 -8.14 -14.66
CA GLY A 153 -5.92 -9.04 -15.16
C GLY A 153 -7.21 -9.01 -14.33
N ALA A 154 -7.10 -8.92 -13.01
CA ALA A 154 -8.26 -8.84 -12.11
C ALA A 154 -9.02 -7.51 -12.24
N LEU A 155 -8.30 -6.39 -12.34
CA LEU A 155 -8.89 -5.07 -12.57
C LEU A 155 -9.61 -4.99 -13.92
N GLU A 156 -9.06 -5.59 -14.99
CA GLU A 156 -9.74 -5.70 -16.30
C GLU A 156 -11.04 -6.51 -16.19
N GLN A 157 -11.00 -7.67 -15.51
CA GLN A 157 -12.14 -8.55 -15.34
C GLN A 157 -13.27 -7.92 -14.50
N SER A 158 -12.93 -7.12 -13.50
CA SER A 158 -13.89 -6.41 -12.65
C SER A 158 -14.41 -5.11 -13.29
N GLY A 159 -13.91 -4.72 -14.47
CA GLY A 159 -14.33 -3.52 -15.18
C GLY A 159 -13.56 -2.25 -14.79
N ASN A 160 -12.58 -2.35 -13.88
CA ASN A 160 -11.75 -1.22 -13.42
C ASN A 160 -10.57 -0.95 -14.36
N LYS A 161 -10.85 -0.80 -15.66
CA LYS A 161 -9.85 -0.70 -16.73
C LYS A 161 -8.99 0.56 -16.65
N ASP A 162 -9.56 1.65 -16.15
CA ASP A 162 -8.89 2.95 -16.05
C ASP A 162 -8.05 3.10 -14.78
N THR A 163 -8.14 2.14 -13.84
CA THR A 163 -7.31 2.14 -12.64
C THR A 163 -5.85 1.90 -12.99
N ILE A 164 -5.00 2.85 -12.61
CA ILE A 164 -3.55 2.81 -12.85
C ILE A 164 -2.89 1.86 -11.85
N ILE A 165 -1.85 1.15 -12.29
CA ILE A 165 -0.96 0.41 -11.39
C ILE A 165 0.38 1.16 -11.31
N LEU A 166 0.77 1.53 -10.07
CA LEU A 166 2.09 2.07 -9.72
C LEU A 166 2.86 0.97 -8.99
N SER A 167 3.79 0.32 -9.66
CA SER A 167 4.58 -0.74 -9.05
C SER A 167 5.74 -0.20 -8.22
N TYR A 168 5.92 -0.72 -7.01
CA TYR A 168 7.18 -0.63 -6.28
C TYR A 168 8.14 -1.71 -6.82
N SER A 169 8.59 -1.53 -8.06
CA SER A 169 9.35 -2.55 -8.80
C SER A 169 10.71 -2.86 -8.19
N ALA A 170 11.33 -1.90 -7.50
CA ALA A 170 12.66 -2.02 -6.95
C ALA A 170 12.68 -1.68 -5.45
N LYS A 171 12.13 -2.58 -4.62
CA LYS A 171 12.10 -2.45 -3.16
C LYS A 171 13.21 -3.28 -2.54
N TYR A 172 14.25 -2.60 -2.07
CA TYR A 172 15.43 -3.24 -1.52
C TYR A 172 15.26 -3.63 -0.05
N SER A 173 15.87 -4.73 0.37
CA SER A 173 15.96 -5.11 1.78
C SER A 173 16.87 -4.11 2.53
N SER A 174 16.25 -3.11 3.17
CA SER A 174 16.93 -1.98 3.79
C SER A 174 16.49 -1.77 5.24
N ASN A 175 17.41 -1.26 6.06
CA ASN A 175 17.12 -0.84 7.43
C ASN A 175 16.37 0.51 7.47
N PHE A 176 16.27 1.25 6.37
CA PHE A 176 15.56 2.52 6.29
C PHE A 176 14.03 2.38 6.40
N TYR A 177 13.49 1.18 6.26
CA TYR A 177 12.05 0.93 6.44
C TYR A 177 11.57 0.97 7.90
N GLY A 178 12.47 1.03 8.89
CA GLY A 178 12.09 1.10 10.31
C GLY A 178 11.01 2.15 10.60
N PRO A 179 11.24 3.42 10.24
CA PRO A 179 10.28 4.50 10.45
C PRO A 179 8.92 4.29 9.78
N PHE A 180 8.91 3.77 8.56
CA PHE A 180 7.68 3.47 7.84
C PHE A 180 6.89 2.33 8.51
N ARG A 181 7.56 1.26 8.94
CA ARG A 181 6.92 0.15 9.66
C ARG A 181 6.26 0.61 10.96
N ASP A 182 6.90 1.51 11.68
CA ASP A 182 6.32 2.11 12.89
C ASP A 182 5.04 2.90 12.55
N ALA A 183 5.05 3.66 11.46
CA ALA A 183 3.91 4.48 11.04
C ALA A 183 2.68 3.64 10.68
N ILE A 184 2.85 2.53 9.97
CA ILE A 184 1.77 1.61 9.59
C ILE A 184 1.45 0.57 10.67
N GLY A 185 2.17 0.56 11.80
CA GLY A 185 1.97 -0.41 12.88
C GLY A 185 2.36 -1.84 12.48
N SER A 186 3.22 -2.02 11.48
CA SER A 186 3.75 -3.31 11.10
C SER A 186 4.87 -3.70 12.06
N LYS A 187 4.69 -4.82 12.78
CA LYS A 187 5.73 -5.32 13.69
C LYS A 187 6.96 -5.74 12.90
N LYS A 188 8.12 -5.68 13.57
CA LYS A 188 9.33 -6.27 13.01
C LYS A 188 9.07 -7.77 12.84
N ALA A 189 9.18 -8.24 11.60
CA ALA A 189 8.97 -9.65 11.28
C ALA A 189 9.89 -10.52 12.14
N GLU A 190 9.31 -11.36 13.00
CA GLU A 190 10.05 -12.32 13.81
C GLU A 190 10.24 -13.61 13.01
N GLY A 191 11.46 -14.14 12.99
CA GLY A 191 11.80 -15.44 12.40
C GLY A 191 12.15 -15.38 10.91
N ILE A 192 11.26 -14.93 10.04
CA ILE A 192 11.48 -14.84 8.59
C ILE A 192 12.02 -13.46 8.25
N SER A 193 13.06 -13.39 7.42
CA SER A 193 13.59 -12.11 6.94
C SER A 193 12.84 -11.64 5.69
N LYS A 194 12.46 -10.35 5.62
CA LYS A 194 11.94 -9.74 4.39
C LYS A 194 12.94 -9.81 3.23
N ALA A 195 14.23 -10.01 3.49
CA ALA A 195 15.25 -10.25 2.47
C ALA A 195 15.02 -11.54 1.63
N ASN A 196 14.07 -12.39 2.04
CA ASN A 196 13.71 -13.58 1.25
C ASN A 196 12.89 -13.23 -0.01
N TYR A 197 12.27 -12.06 -0.04
CA TYR A 197 11.47 -11.59 -1.17
C TYR A 197 11.71 -10.13 -1.55
N GLN A 198 12.39 -9.34 -0.72
CA GLN A 198 12.87 -8.02 -1.09
C GLN A 198 14.26 -8.13 -1.71
N MET A 199 14.59 -7.22 -2.62
CA MET A 199 15.80 -7.27 -3.43
C MET A 199 17.07 -7.06 -2.62
N ASP A 200 18.17 -7.67 -3.07
CA ASP A 200 19.49 -7.40 -2.51
C ASP A 200 19.98 -6.01 -2.92
N LYS A 201 20.22 -5.14 -1.93
CA LYS A 201 20.70 -3.76 -2.13
C LYS A 201 22.04 -3.64 -2.89
N ARG A 202 22.71 -4.74 -3.17
CA ARG A 202 23.97 -4.80 -3.93
C ARG A 202 23.76 -5.18 -5.39
N ASN A 203 22.50 -5.51 -5.80
CA ASN A 203 22.20 -6.04 -7.12
C ASN A 203 21.27 -5.09 -7.90
N ILE A 204 21.86 -4.15 -8.64
CA ILE A 204 21.11 -3.23 -9.49
C ILE A 204 20.50 -3.93 -10.72
N GLU A 205 21.12 -5.01 -11.20
CA GLU A 205 20.63 -5.72 -12.39
C GLU A 205 19.29 -6.40 -12.12
N GLU A 206 19.08 -6.89 -10.90
CA GLU A 206 17.79 -7.41 -10.46
C GLU A 206 16.71 -6.33 -10.52
N ALA A 207 17.00 -5.12 -10.01
CA ALA A 207 16.06 -4.00 -10.04
C ALA A 207 15.63 -3.61 -11.45
N LEU A 208 16.56 -3.58 -12.40
CA LEU A 208 16.28 -3.28 -13.79
C LEU A 208 15.41 -4.36 -14.43
N LYS A 209 15.69 -5.63 -14.13
CA LYS A 209 14.91 -6.76 -14.61
C LYS A 209 13.50 -6.77 -14.07
N GLU A 210 13.33 -6.56 -12.77
CA GLU A 210 12.01 -6.47 -12.13
C GLU A 210 11.17 -5.31 -12.69
N ALA A 211 11.79 -4.14 -12.89
CA ALA A 211 11.10 -2.99 -13.50
C ALA A 211 10.65 -3.31 -14.95
N GLU A 212 11.47 -4.02 -15.72
CA GLU A 212 11.11 -4.44 -17.08
C GLU A 212 9.97 -5.47 -17.08
N LEU A 213 9.98 -6.43 -16.17
CA LEU A 213 8.91 -7.42 -16.03
C LEU A 213 7.60 -6.75 -15.63
N ASP A 214 7.60 -5.87 -14.63
CA ASP A 214 6.43 -5.13 -14.19
C ASP A 214 5.81 -4.28 -15.30
N LEU A 215 6.65 -3.66 -16.16
CA LEU A 215 6.18 -2.93 -17.35
C LEU A 215 5.50 -3.85 -18.36
N GLN A 216 6.08 -5.04 -18.61
CA GLN A 216 5.50 -6.04 -19.52
C GLN A 216 4.19 -6.61 -18.97
N GLU A 217 4.05 -6.70 -17.66
CA GLU A 217 2.85 -7.13 -16.94
C GLU A 217 1.75 -6.07 -16.88
N GLY A 218 2.05 -4.82 -17.25
CA GLY A 218 1.05 -3.77 -17.46
C GLY A 218 0.98 -2.70 -16.39
N CYS A 219 2.03 -2.45 -15.59
CA CYS A 219 2.10 -1.22 -14.80
C CYS A 219 2.34 -0.01 -15.72
N LEU A 220 1.75 1.13 -15.37
CA LEU A 220 1.96 2.39 -16.08
C LEU A 220 2.97 3.29 -15.36
N LEU A 221 3.13 3.10 -14.07
CA LEU A 221 4.08 3.80 -13.22
C LEU A 221 4.91 2.79 -12.45
N TYR A 222 6.16 3.10 -12.22
CA TYR A 222 7.02 2.28 -11.36
C TYR A 222 7.96 3.18 -10.56
N THR A 223 8.37 2.70 -9.40
CA THR A 223 9.26 3.41 -8.50
C THR A 223 10.28 2.47 -7.88
N SER A 224 11.37 3.04 -7.42
CA SER A 224 12.31 2.39 -6.52
C SER A 224 12.06 2.90 -5.11
N ASP A 225 12.15 2.00 -4.16
CA ASP A 225 12.07 2.30 -2.75
C ASP A 225 13.34 1.77 -2.07
N ALA A 226 14.01 2.60 -1.26
CA ALA A 226 15.36 2.32 -0.75
C ALA A 226 15.41 2.18 0.76
#